data_be02e5733695a29f1ef6b8f8f2c68a94
#
_entry.id   be02e5733695a29f1ef6b8f8f2c68a94
#
_cell.length_a   1.000
_cell.length_b   1.000
_cell.length_c   1.000
_cell.angle_alpha   90.00
_cell.angle_beta   90.00
_cell.angle_gamma   90.00
#
_symmetry.space_group_name_H-M   'P 1'
#
loop_
_entity.id
_entity.type
_entity.pdbx_description
1 polymer ?
#
loop_
_entity_poly.entity_id
_entity_poly.type
_entity_poly.pdbx_seq_one_letter_code
_entity_poly.pdbx_strand_id
1 'polypeptide(L)'
;MTDTVNNSTTYLWYDYETFGTEARKDRPVQYGSFRTDTNFNIIGQSMVLYAQLADDYIPSPGSSLVTGITPMSLMDEENALAEAGFAKVIRDEMGKPGTITIGYNNRNYDDEMTRFMFWRNLLPAYDTEYGDGRGRFDVFLLVIAVYAVAPQILKWPTKEDGTVSFKLDRLTPANQLPHRHAHDASSDAFATLQLAKLIASKNPRLWEYALSISKSDKIVELLNERRPL
;
A
#
# COMPACT_ATOMS: atom_id res chain seq x y z
N MET A 1 29.46 -4.57 22.85
CA MET A 1 29.51 -3.75 21.64
C MET A 1 28.13 -3.84 21.03
N THR A 2 27.29 -2.86 21.26
CA THR A 2 25.94 -2.79 20.69
C THR A 2 26.12 -2.20 19.31
N ASP A 3 25.99 -3.04 18.28
CA ASP A 3 25.86 -2.60 16.90
C ASP A 3 24.62 -1.71 16.84
N THR A 4 24.83 -0.41 16.80
CA THR A 4 23.81 0.55 16.44
C THR A 4 23.48 0.31 14.97
N VAL A 5 22.51 -0.57 14.73
CA VAL A 5 21.88 -0.71 13.40
C VAL A 5 21.36 0.68 13.04
N ASN A 6 22.00 1.29 12.09
CA ASN A 6 21.60 2.61 11.57
C ASN A 6 20.28 2.42 10.81
N ASN A 7 19.16 2.41 11.56
CA ASN A 7 17.81 2.21 11.02
C ASN A 7 17.38 3.46 10.26
N SER A 8 17.96 3.67 9.07
CA SER A 8 17.47 4.70 8.18
C SER A 8 16.03 4.35 7.77
N THR A 9 15.12 5.31 7.93
CA THR A 9 13.73 5.16 7.48
C THR A 9 13.70 4.89 5.98
N THR A 10 12.93 3.88 5.56
CA THR A 10 12.65 3.56 4.17
C THR A 10 11.16 3.43 3.93
N TYR A 11 10.73 3.68 2.71
CA TYR A 11 9.34 3.51 2.29
C TYR A 11 9.21 2.23 1.50
N LEU A 12 8.26 1.38 1.88
CA LEU A 12 7.86 0.18 1.15
C LEU A 12 6.50 0.47 0.50
N TRP A 13 6.53 0.72 -0.79
CA TRP A 13 5.35 0.92 -1.62
C TRP A 13 4.81 -0.44 -2.00
N TYR A 14 3.50 -0.66 -1.80
CA TYR A 14 2.91 -1.96 -2.05
C TYR A 14 1.44 -1.84 -2.44
N ASP A 15 0.97 -2.88 -3.09
CA ASP A 15 -0.42 -3.10 -3.44
C ASP A 15 -0.71 -4.59 -3.55
N TYR A 16 -1.99 -4.98 -3.45
CA TYR A 16 -2.46 -6.34 -3.66
C TYR A 16 -3.50 -6.42 -4.76
N GLU A 17 -3.42 -7.48 -5.57
CA GLU A 17 -4.58 -8.00 -6.25
C GLU A 17 -5.17 -9.17 -5.46
N THR A 18 -6.50 -9.27 -5.43
CA THR A 18 -7.20 -10.22 -4.57
C THR A 18 -8.33 -10.92 -5.31
N PHE A 19 -8.69 -12.09 -4.84
CA PHE A 19 -9.79 -12.87 -5.38
C PHE A 19 -11.17 -12.53 -4.83
N GLY A 20 -11.31 -11.40 -4.14
CA GLY A 20 -12.56 -10.88 -3.62
C GLY A 20 -12.34 -9.69 -2.71
N THR A 21 -13.39 -9.11 -2.17
CA THR A 21 -13.35 -7.84 -1.43
C THR A 21 -13.55 -8.00 0.08
N GLU A 22 -13.82 -9.21 0.57
CA GLU A 22 -14.01 -9.50 1.99
C GLU A 22 -12.70 -9.99 2.63
N ALA A 23 -11.91 -9.11 3.25
CA ALA A 23 -10.59 -9.43 3.82
C ALA A 23 -10.57 -10.66 4.76
N ARG A 24 -11.69 -10.95 5.45
CA ARG A 24 -11.81 -12.12 6.32
C ARG A 24 -11.86 -13.46 5.57
N LYS A 25 -12.42 -13.47 4.37
CA LYS A 25 -12.69 -14.66 3.58
C LYS A 25 -11.80 -14.77 2.37
N ASP A 26 -11.63 -13.62 1.71
CA ASP A 26 -10.94 -13.57 0.44
C ASP A 26 -9.41 -13.56 0.64
N ARG A 27 -8.72 -13.87 -0.43
CA ARG A 27 -7.28 -14.10 -0.38
C ARG A 27 -6.56 -13.17 -1.35
N PRO A 28 -5.43 -12.58 -0.94
CA PRO A 28 -4.54 -11.92 -1.87
C PRO A 28 -3.96 -12.95 -2.82
N VAL A 29 -3.78 -12.57 -4.08
CA VAL A 29 -3.30 -13.44 -5.15
C VAL A 29 -2.04 -12.91 -5.81
N GLN A 30 -1.88 -11.59 -5.89
CA GLN A 30 -0.66 -10.94 -6.32
C GLN A 30 -0.27 -9.89 -5.27
N TYR A 31 1.01 -9.77 -5.03
CA TYR A 31 1.62 -8.71 -4.23
C TYR A 31 2.69 -8.03 -5.06
N GLY A 32 2.55 -6.73 -5.25
CA GLY A 32 3.55 -5.91 -5.90
C GLY A 32 4.18 -4.94 -4.91
N SER A 33 5.51 -4.88 -4.85
CA SER A 33 6.17 -3.91 -3.98
C SER A 33 7.55 -3.51 -4.48
N PHE A 34 8.00 -2.35 -4.00
CA PHE A 34 9.37 -1.89 -4.12
C PHE A 34 9.70 -0.90 -3.00
N ARG A 35 10.97 -0.76 -2.72
CA ARG A 35 11.47 0.08 -1.64
C ARG A 35 12.13 1.33 -2.16
N THR A 36 11.95 2.45 -1.45
CA THR A 36 12.67 3.70 -1.70
C THR A 36 13.33 4.22 -0.43
N ASP A 37 14.32 5.10 -0.60
CA ASP A 37 14.75 6.01 0.46
C ASP A 37 13.69 7.11 0.69
N THR A 38 13.97 8.00 1.65
CA THR A 38 13.09 9.14 1.96
C THR A 38 13.06 10.22 0.88
N ASN A 39 13.96 10.16 -0.10
CA ASN A 39 14.01 11.03 -1.27
C ASN A 39 13.33 10.41 -2.51
N PHE A 40 12.58 9.31 -2.33
CA PHE A 40 11.90 8.56 -3.38
C PHE A 40 12.84 7.90 -4.41
N ASN A 41 14.10 7.67 -4.09
CA ASN A 41 15.01 6.88 -4.93
C ASN A 41 14.77 5.40 -4.64
N ILE A 42 14.57 4.61 -5.70
CA ILE A 42 14.35 3.16 -5.58
C ILE A 42 15.61 2.49 -5.03
N ILE A 43 15.43 1.61 -4.05
CA ILE A 43 16.48 0.82 -3.40
C ILE A 43 16.23 -0.66 -3.68
N GLY A 44 17.21 -1.34 -4.24
CA GLY A 44 17.13 -2.76 -4.55
C GLY A 44 16.22 -3.07 -5.74
N GLN A 45 15.66 -4.27 -5.74
CA GLN A 45 14.78 -4.76 -6.80
C GLN A 45 13.31 -4.67 -6.37
N SER A 46 12.42 -4.49 -7.34
CA SER A 46 10.98 -4.67 -7.14
C SER A 46 10.66 -6.14 -6.87
N MET A 47 9.62 -6.37 -6.11
CA MET A 47 9.12 -7.70 -5.79
C MET A 47 7.71 -7.85 -6.37
N VAL A 48 7.50 -8.92 -7.13
CA VAL A 48 6.18 -9.37 -7.56
C VAL A 48 6.05 -10.82 -7.11
N LEU A 49 5.03 -11.11 -6.32
CA LEU A 49 4.75 -12.44 -5.81
C LEU A 49 3.34 -12.85 -6.19
N TYR A 50 3.16 -14.13 -6.46
CA TYR A 50 1.86 -14.75 -6.66
C TYR A 50 1.59 -15.78 -5.58
N ALA A 51 0.36 -15.83 -5.10
CA ALA A 51 -0.10 -16.89 -4.20
C ALA A 51 -0.81 -17.98 -5.00
N GLN A 52 -0.51 -19.24 -4.68
CA GLN A 52 -1.27 -20.38 -5.20
C GLN A 52 -2.71 -20.32 -4.70
N LEU A 53 -3.64 -20.73 -5.53
CA LEU A 53 -5.02 -20.93 -5.11
C LEU A 53 -5.10 -22.07 -4.09
N ALA A 54 -5.71 -21.80 -2.94
CA ALA A 54 -5.95 -22.83 -1.94
C ALA A 54 -7.12 -23.75 -2.35
N ASP A 55 -7.00 -25.05 -2.05
CA ASP A 55 -8.00 -26.06 -2.44
C ASP A 55 -9.37 -25.87 -1.76
N ASP A 56 -9.40 -25.14 -0.65
CA ASP A 56 -10.59 -24.86 0.16
C ASP A 56 -11.24 -23.50 -0.14
N TYR A 57 -10.83 -22.83 -1.22
CA TYR A 57 -11.27 -21.47 -1.53
C TYR A 57 -11.76 -21.34 -2.98
N ILE A 58 -12.93 -20.72 -3.14
CA ILE A 58 -13.51 -20.42 -4.45
C ILE A 58 -13.40 -18.91 -4.71
N PRO A 59 -12.61 -18.47 -5.71
CA PRO A 59 -12.48 -17.07 -6.07
C PRO A 59 -13.79 -16.43 -6.54
N SER A 60 -13.97 -15.13 -6.29
CA SER A 60 -15.03 -14.37 -6.90
C SER A 60 -14.77 -14.20 -8.41
N PRO A 61 -15.70 -14.60 -9.29
CA PRO A 61 -15.52 -14.37 -10.74
C PRO A 61 -15.37 -12.88 -11.09
N GLY A 62 -15.99 -11.99 -10.30
CA GLY A 62 -15.87 -10.54 -10.50
C GLY A 62 -14.46 -10.03 -10.30
N SER A 63 -13.69 -10.58 -9.35
CA SER A 63 -12.31 -10.17 -9.13
C SER A 63 -11.42 -10.56 -10.31
N SER A 64 -11.58 -11.78 -10.84
CA SER A 64 -10.83 -12.21 -12.05
C SER A 64 -11.12 -11.34 -13.27
N LEU A 65 -12.34 -10.82 -13.40
CA LEU A 65 -12.69 -9.89 -14.49
C LEU A 65 -12.01 -8.52 -14.32
N VAL A 66 -11.78 -8.08 -13.09
CA VAL A 66 -11.13 -6.79 -12.80
C VAL A 66 -9.62 -6.90 -12.90
N THR A 67 -9.02 -7.90 -12.26
CA THR A 67 -7.56 -8.06 -12.16
C THR A 67 -6.95 -8.75 -13.38
N GLY A 68 -7.75 -9.48 -14.15
CA GLY A 68 -7.27 -10.37 -15.22
C GLY A 68 -6.60 -11.66 -14.71
N ILE A 69 -6.45 -11.81 -13.38
CA ILE A 69 -5.85 -13.00 -12.78
C ILE A 69 -6.94 -14.06 -12.59
N THR A 70 -6.73 -15.22 -13.18
CA THR A 70 -7.65 -16.34 -13.11
C THR A 70 -7.04 -17.52 -12.34
N PRO A 71 -7.85 -18.43 -11.79
CA PRO A 71 -7.32 -19.68 -11.23
C PRO A 71 -6.40 -20.45 -12.20
N MET A 72 -6.72 -20.44 -13.48
CA MET A 72 -5.90 -21.12 -14.49
C MET A 72 -4.55 -20.43 -14.69
N SER A 73 -4.53 -19.10 -14.78
CA SER A 73 -3.25 -18.37 -14.94
C SER A 73 -2.29 -18.57 -13.78
N LEU A 74 -2.82 -18.83 -12.56
CA LEU A 74 -1.99 -19.15 -11.42
C LEU A 74 -1.42 -20.58 -11.43
N MET A 75 -2.10 -21.51 -12.08
CA MET A 75 -1.55 -22.87 -12.26
C MET A 75 -0.33 -22.88 -13.19
N ASP A 76 -0.28 -21.93 -14.11
CA ASP A 76 0.85 -21.75 -15.04
C ASP A 76 1.97 -20.87 -14.44
N GLU A 77 1.75 -20.28 -13.26
CA GLU A 77 2.74 -19.44 -12.57
C GLU A 77 3.71 -20.30 -11.75
N GLU A 78 4.84 -20.64 -12.34
CA GLU A 78 5.85 -21.56 -11.77
C GLU A 78 6.39 -21.11 -10.39
N ASN A 79 6.37 -19.80 -10.13
CA ASN A 79 6.89 -19.21 -8.90
C ASN A 79 5.81 -18.86 -7.88
N ALA A 80 4.56 -19.29 -8.10
CA ALA A 80 3.49 -19.04 -7.14
C ALA A 80 3.75 -19.80 -5.83
N LEU A 81 3.61 -19.10 -4.71
CA LEU A 81 3.86 -19.63 -3.37
C LEU A 81 2.57 -20.10 -2.71
N ALA A 82 2.61 -21.18 -1.94
CA ALA A 82 1.54 -21.47 -1.01
C ALA A 82 1.32 -20.26 -0.06
N GLU A 83 0.07 -20.00 0.37
CA GLU A 83 -0.27 -18.79 1.13
C GLU A 83 0.65 -18.56 2.33
N ALA A 84 1.06 -19.62 3.04
CA ALA A 84 1.98 -19.52 4.17
C ALA A 84 3.37 -18.99 3.78
N GLY A 85 3.90 -19.43 2.65
CA GLY A 85 5.17 -18.91 2.10
C GLY A 85 5.05 -17.48 1.63
N PHE A 86 3.96 -17.17 0.91
CA PHE A 86 3.62 -15.83 0.45
C PHE A 86 3.51 -14.84 1.62
N ALA A 87 2.74 -15.19 2.66
CA ALA A 87 2.57 -14.38 3.86
C ALA A 87 3.90 -14.16 4.61
N LYS A 88 4.74 -15.20 4.69
CA LYS A 88 6.04 -15.09 5.36
C LYS A 88 6.98 -14.14 4.66
N VAL A 89 7.10 -14.22 3.33
CA VAL A 89 7.96 -13.31 2.55
C VAL A 89 7.51 -11.86 2.71
N ILE A 90 6.20 -11.60 2.63
CA ILE A 90 5.63 -10.26 2.79
C ILE A 90 5.88 -9.73 4.21
N ARG A 91 5.65 -10.57 5.23
CA ARG A 91 5.92 -10.19 6.62
C ARG A 91 7.40 -9.84 6.83
N ASP A 92 8.30 -10.63 6.30
CA ASP A 92 9.74 -10.42 6.45
C ASP A 92 10.17 -9.11 5.74
N GLU A 93 9.52 -8.73 4.63
CA GLU A 93 9.79 -7.47 3.92
C GLU A 93 9.19 -6.26 4.64
N MET A 94 7.91 -6.31 5.02
CA MET A 94 7.22 -5.24 5.74
C MET A 94 7.80 -5.03 7.14
N GLY A 95 8.24 -6.10 7.80
CA GLY A 95 8.74 -6.12 9.18
C GLY A 95 10.16 -5.58 9.35
N LYS A 96 10.87 -5.23 8.29
CA LYS A 96 12.22 -4.66 8.41
C LYS A 96 12.20 -3.39 9.24
N PRO A 97 13.13 -3.21 10.19
CA PRO A 97 13.20 -2.00 11.01
C PRO A 97 13.26 -0.71 10.17
N GLY A 98 12.56 0.33 10.64
CA GLY A 98 12.51 1.63 9.95
C GLY A 98 11.62 1.66 8.71
N THR A 99 10.89 0.56 8.40
CA THR A 99 9.99 0.51 7.26
C THR A 99 8.69 1.28 7.53
N ILE A 100 8.33 2.19 6.64
CA ILE A 100 6.98 2.74 6.54
C ILE A 100 6.33 2.10 5.31
N THR A 101 5.29 1.29 5.53
CA THR A 101 4.50 0.70 4.45
C THR A 101 3.55 1.75 3.88
N ILE A 102 3.50 1.89 2.57
CA ILE A 102 2.73 2.92 1.87
C ILE A 102 1.93 2.28 0.75
N GLY A 103 0.61 2.54 0.74
CA GLY A 103 -0.30 2.14 -0.31
C GLY A 103 -1.32 3.21 -0.62
N TYR A 104 -2.29 2.88 -1.47
CA TYR A 104 -3.41 3.73 -1.83
C TYR A 104 -4.72 3.13 -1.31
N ASN A 105 -5.37 3.77 -0.35
CA ASN A 105 -6.54 3.24 0.37
C ASN A 105 -6.25 1.93 1.15
N ASN A 106 -4.98 1.69 1.42
CA ASN A 106 -4.50 0.46 2.06
C ASN A 106 -5.08 0.27 3.48
N ARG A 107 -5.34 1.34 4.22
CA ARG A 107 -5.93 1.24 5.57
C ARG A 107 -7.30 0.58 5.59
N ASN A 108 -8.08 0.75 4.54
CA ASN A 108 -9.42 0.19 4.43
C ASN A 108 -9.45 -1.17 3.76
N TYR A 109 -8.37 -1.59 3.11
CA TYR A 109 -8.38 -2.82 2.34
C TYR A 109 -7.11 -3.67 2.52
N ASP A 110 -5.95 -3.23 2.00
CA ASP A 110 -4.72 -4.05 1.97
C ASP A 110 -4.19 -4.38 3.36
N ASP A 111 -4.28 -3.44 4.30
CA ASP A 111 -3.87 -3.66 5.69
C ASP A 111 -4.75 -4.75 6.35
N GLU A 112 -6.07 -4.72 6.09
CA GLU A 112 -6.98 -5.75 6.60
C GLU A 112 -6.72 -7.12 5.93
N MET A 113 -6.48 -7.14 4.60
CA MET A 113 -6.06 -8.34 3.88
C MET A 113 -4.80 -8.94 4.50
N THR A 114 -3.79 -8.10 4.75
CA THR A 114 -2.52 -8.49 5.36
C THR A 114 -2.74 -9.11 6.75
N ARG A 115 -3.54 -8.45 7.60
CA ARG A 115 -3.84 -8.92 8.96
C ARG A 115 -4.52 -10.28 8.95
N PHE A 116 -5.56 -10.46 8.12
CA PHE A 116 -6.28 -11.72 8.05
C PHE A 116 -5.44 -12.82 7.40
N MET A 117 -4.63 -12.50 6.40
CA MET A 117 -3.65 -13.43 5.84
C MET A 117 -2.63 -13.88 6.91
N PHE A 118 -2.05 -12.95 7.64
CA PHE A 118 -1.10 -13.29 8.72
C PHE A 118 -1.76 -14.13 9.79
N TRP A 119 -2.95 -13.74 10.24
CA TRP A 119 -3.70 -14.49 11.26
C TRP A 119 -4.00 -15.94 10.83
N ARG A 120 -4.46 -16.16 9.59
CA ARG A 120 -4.72 -17.50 9.04
C ARG A 120 -3.47 -18.36 9.02
N ASN A 121 -2.31 -17.75 8.80
CA ASN A 121 -1.02 -18.43 8.71
C ASN A 121 -0.23 -18.40 10.02
N LEU A 122 -0.90 -18.15 11.16
CA LEU A 122 -0.33 -18.13 12.52
C LEU A 122 0.84 -17.16 12.68
N LEU A 123 0.85 -16.08 11.91
CA LEU A 123 1.77 -14.96 12.03
C LEU A 123 1.11 -13.85 12.86
N PRO A 124 1.89 -13.06 13.64
CA PRO A 124 1.35 -11.91 14.36
C PRO A 124 0.77 -10.89 13.39
N ALA A 125 -0.54 -10.60 13.52
CA ALA A 125 -1.29 -9.80 12.56
C ALA A 125 -0.84 -8.33 12.46
N TYR A 126 -0.19 -7.80 13.49
CA TYR A 126 0.11 -6.36 13.65
C TYR A 126 1.61 -6.05 13.76
N ASP A 127 2.50 -7.03 13.76
CA ASP A 127 3.93 -6.82 14.08
C ASP A 127 4.70 -6.02 13.01
N THR A 128 4.12 -5.84 11.82
CA THR A 128 4.69 -5.01 10.76
C THR A 128 4.26 -3.54 10.81
N GLU A 129 3.30 -3.18 11.68
CA GLU A 129 2.63 -1.88 11.65
C GLU A 129 3.24 -0.86 12.61
N TYR A 130 3.95 -1.30 13.64
CA TYR A 130 4.51 -0.44 14.69
C TYR A 130 5.78 -1.05 15.31
N GLY A 131 6.44 -0.28 16.16
CA GLY A 131 7.71 -0.66 16.78
C GLY A 131 8.91 -0.55 15.82
N ASP A 132 10.11 -0.51 16.35
CA ASP A 132 11.39 -0.44 15.61
C ASP A 132 11.41 0.61 14.49
N GLY A 133 10.72 1.73 14.66
CA GLY A 133 10.62 2.79 13.64
C GLY A 133 9.67 2.48 12.48
N ARG A 134 8.92 1.37 12.55
CA ARG A 134 7.90 1.01 11.55
C ARG A 134 6.66 1.89 11.65
N GLY A 135 5.95 2.02 10.54
CA GLY A 135 4.69 2.76 10.46
C GLY A 135 3.93 2.43 9.19
N ARG A 136 2.72 2.99 9.09
CA ARG A 136 1.84 2.83 7.92
C ARG A 136 1.40 4.18 7.41
N PHE A 137 1.36 4.35 6.10
CA PHE A 137 0.92 5.57 5.48
C PHE A 137 -0.04 5.27 4.32
N ASP A 138 -1.10 6.06 4.22
CA ASP A 138 -2.11 5.91 3.19
C ASP A 138 -2.16 7.17 2.32
N VAL A 139 -1.77 7.04 1.06
CA VAL A 139 -1.73 8.16 0.11
C VAL A 139 -3.14 8.65 -0.25
N PHE A 140 -4.17 7.79 -0.18
CA PHE A 140 -5.55 8.21 -0.38
C PHE A 140 -5.98 9.25 0.65
N LEU A 141 -5.64 9.07 1.93
CA LEU A 141 -5.94 10.06 2.98
C LEU A 141 -5.16 11.37 2.78
N LEU A 142 -3.91 11.28 2.32
CA LEU A 142 -3.15 12.45 1.92
C LEU A 142 -3.82 13.19 0.76
N VAL A 143 -4.32 12.49 -0.25
CA VAL A 143 -5.04 13.08 -1.40
C VAL A 143 -6.30 13.82 -0.93
N ILE A 144 -7.07 13.25 0.01
CA ILE A 144 -8.23 13.93 0.61
C ILE A 144 -7.80 15.21 1.34
N ALA A 145 -6.71 15.14 2.12
CA ALA A 145 -6.16 16.32 2.80
C ALA A 145 -5.71 17.39 1.79
N VAL A 146 -5.04 17.00 0.72
CA VAL A 146 -4.64 17.90 -0.38
C VAL A 146 -5.86 18.57 -1.00
N TYR A 147 -6.93 17.83 -1.27
CA TYR A 147 -8.16 18.38 -1.81
C TYR A 147 -8.77 19.45 -0.89
N ALA A 148 -8.73 19.22 0.42
CA ALA A 148 -9.29 20.12 1.41
C ALA A 148 -8.46 21.40 1.63
N VAL A 149 -7.13 21.29 1.70
CA VAL A 149 -6.28 22.41 2.18
C VAL A 149 -5.38 23.03 1.09
N ALA A 150 -5.16 22.33 -0.02
CA ALA A 150 -4.28 22.76 -1.10
C ALA A 150 -4.74 22.21 -2.47
N PRO A 151 -6.02 22.41 -2.87
CA PRO A 151 -6.59 21.75 -4.06
C PRO A 151 -5.89 22.14 -5.37
N GLN A 152 -5.19 23.25 -5.40
CA GLN A 152 -4.49 23.75 -6.59
C GLN A 152 -3.26 22.92 -6.99
N ILE A 153 -2.78 22.02 -6.14
CA ILE A 153 -1.55 21.23 -6.42
C ILE A 153 -1.80 20.02 -7.30
N LEU A 154 -3.04 19.56 -7.40
CA LEU A 154 -3.45 18.45 -8.27
C LEU A 154 -4.54 18.90 -9.25
N LYS A 155 -4.63 18.18 -10.37
CA LYS A 155 -5.79 18.24 -11.26
C LYS A 155 -6.79 17.18 -10.81
N TRP A 156 -8.05 17.57 -10.67
CA TRP A 156 -9.11 16.72 -10.12
C TRP A 156 -10.01 16.19 -11.23
N PRO A 157 -10.00 14.89 -11.51
CA PRO A 157 -10.93 14.30 -12.44
C PRO A 157 -12.35 14.28 -11.85
N THR A 158 -13.36 14.46 -12.69
CA THR A 158 -14.77 14.40 -12.31
C THR A 158 -15.42 13.11 -12.82
N LYS A 159 -16.39 12.63 -12.07
CA LYS A 159 -17.30 11.56 -12.49
C LYS A 159 -18.40 12.11 -13.40
N GLU A 160 -19.23 11.23 -13.96
CA GLU A 160 -20.38 11.62 -14.79
C GLU A 160 -21.40 12.50 -14.06
N ASP A 161 -21.53 12.31 -12.74
CA ASP A 161 -22.41 13.12 -11.87
C ASP A 161 -21.81 14.47 -11.47
N GLY A 162 -20.64 14.84 -12.00
CA GLY A 162 -19.92 16.08 -11.70
C GLY A 162 -19.14 16.06 -10.39
N THR A 163 -19.21 15.02 -9.59
CA THR A 163 -18.41 14.90 -8.36
C THR A 163 -16.96 14.55 -8.64
N VAL A 164 -16.04 14.97 -7.75
CA VAL A 164 -14.62 14.65 -7.87
C VAL A 164 -14.37 13.16 -7.66
N SER A 165 -13.52 12.58 -8.50
CA SER A 165 -13.03 11.22 -8.32
C SER A 165 -11.66 11.23 -7.66
N PHE A 166 -11.55 10.47 -6.56
CA PHE A 166 -10.28 10.24 -5.86
C PHE A 166 -9.66 8.87 -6.21
N LYS A 167 -10.16 8.18 -7.25
CA LYS A 167 -9.59 6.91 -7.68
C LYS A 167 -8.21 7.11 -8.30
N LEU A 168 -7.27 6.20 -7.99
CA LEU A 168 -5.89 6.26 -8.46
C LEU A 168 -5.82 6.23 -10.00
N ASP A 169 -6.59 5.33 -10.63
CA ASP A 169 -6.69 5.15 -12.09
C ASP A 169 -7.24 6.38 -12.84
N ARG A 170 -7.87 7.31 -12.11
CA ARG A 170 -8.39 8.60 -12.64
C ARG A 170 -7.45 9.76 -12.32
N LEU A 171 -6.91 9.79 -11.10
CA LEU A 171 -6.01 10.86 -10.66
C LEU A 171 -4.67 10.86 -11.40
N THR A 172 -4.11 9.69 -11.64
CA THR A 172 -2.79 9.57 -12.28
C THR A 172 -2.79 10.13 -13.70
N PRO A 173 -3.68 9.75 -14.63
CA PRO A 173 -3.71 10.34 -15.96
C PRO A 173 -4.10 11.83 -15.95
N ALA A 174 -5.02 12.27 -15.07
CA ALA A 174 -5.38 13.67 -14.94
C ALA A 174 -4.16 14.54 -14.58
N ASN A 175 -3.21 14.01 -13.84
CA ASN A 175 -1.97 14.65 -13.43
C ASN A 175 -0.76 14.29 -14.31
N GLN A 176 -0.97 13.62 -15.45
CA GLN A 176 0.06 13.21 -16.41
C GLN A 176 1.12 12.29 -15.80
N LEU A 177 0.72 11.47 -14.82
CA LEU A 177 1.56 10.47 -14.19
C LEU A 177 1.44 9.13 -14.93
N PRO A 178 2.54 8.37 -15.03
CA PRO A 178 2.50 7.06 -15.67
C PRO A 178 1.69 6.07 -14.84
N HIS A 179 0.72 5.43 -15.49
CA HIS A 179 -0.09 4.35 -14.92
C HIS A 179 -0.55 3.44 -16.07
N ARG A 180 0.34 2.51 -16.49
CA ARG A 180 0.14 1.78 -17.76
C ARG A 180 -0.78 0.56 -17.65
N HIS A 181 -0.77 -0.11 -16.49
CA HIS A 181 -1.51 -1.35 -16.24
C HIS A 181 -2.24 -1.20 -14.89
N ALA A 182 -3.36 -0.49 -14.88
CA ALA A 182 -4.23 -0.46 -13.71
C ALA A 182 -4.69 -1.88 -13.38
N HIS A 183 -4.79 -2.22 -12.10
CA HIS A 183 -5.07 -3.56 -11.58
C HIS A 183 -3.94 -4.57 -11.83
N ASP A 184 -2.70 -4.10 -11.84
CA ASP A 184 -1.50 -4.87 -11.59
C ASP A 184 -0.83 -4.28 -10.35
N ALA A 185 -0.63 -5.09 -9.30
CA ALA A 185 -0.18 -4.60 -8.00
C ALA A 185 1.13 -3.81 -8.06
N SER A 186 2.08 -4.18 -8.91
CA SER A 186 3.34 -3.43 -9.04
C SER A 186 3.15 -2.09 -9.75
N SER A 187 2.25 -2.04 -10.73
CA SER A 187 1.88 -0.82 -11.46
C SER A 187 1.14 0.16 -10.55
N ASP A 188 0.21 -0.32 -9.71
CA ASP A 188 -0.57 0.49 -8.79
C ASP A 188 0.29 1.02 -7.64
N ALA A 189 1.21 0.20 -7.10
CA ALA A 189 2.22 0.66 -6.15
C ALA A 189 3.12 1.76 -6.76
N PHE A 190 3.54 1.62 -8.03
CA PHE A 190 4.35 2.63 -8.71
C PHE A 190 3.57 3.92 -9.00
N ALA A 191 2.31 3.82 -9.41
CA ALA A 191 1.43 4.96 -9.62
C ALA A 191 1.22 5.75 -8.31
N THR A 192 1.07 5.04 -7.19
CA THR A 192 0.99 5.61 -5.84
C THR A 192 2.26 6.39 -5.47
N LEU A 193 3.45 5.83 -5.73
CA LEU A 193 4.72 6.55 -5.56
C LEU A 193 4.75 7.85 -6.37
N GLN A 194 4.40 7.79 -7.66
CA GLN A 194 4.46 8.96 -8.53
C GLN A 194 3.52 10.07 -8.04
N LEU A 195 2.32 9.71 -7.58
CA LEU A 195 1.37 10.66 -7.02
C LEU A 195 1.90 11.28 -5.71
N ALA A 196 2.42 10.48 -4.80
CA ALA A 196 3.02 10.94 -3.56
C ALA A 196 4.22 11.88 -3.82
N LYS A 197 5.11 11.51 -4.75
CA LYS A 197 6.26 12.32 -5.17
C LYS A 197 5.83 13.67 -5.75
N LEU A 198 4.77 13.70 -6.57
CA LEU A 198 4.20 14.94 -7.08
C LEU A 198 3.69 15.83 -5.94
N ILE A 199 2.93 15.27 -4.99
CA ILE A 199 2.43 16.02 -3.83
C ILE A 199 3.59 16.55 -2.99
N ALA A 200 4.56 15.70 -2.65
CA ALA A 200 5.74 16.08 -1.87
C ALA A 200 6.55 17.20 -2.54
N SER A 201 6.72 17.16 -3.86
CA SER A 201 7.44 18.20 -4.61
C SER A 201 6.72 19.55 -4.61
N LYS A 202 5.38 19.55 -4.64
CA LYS A 202 4.58 20.78 -4.68
C LYS A 202 4.28 21.37 -3.29
N ASN A 203 4.18 20.52 -2.28
CA ASN A 203 3.95 20.93 -0.89
C ASN A 203 4.73 20.03 0.09
N PRO A 204 6.06 20.24 0.24
CA PRO A 204 6.89 19.45 1.13
C PRO A 204 6.41 19.47 2.58
N ARG A 205 5.93 20.62 3.07
CA ARG A 205 5.45 20.74 4.47
C ARG A 205 4.24 19.87 4.74
N LEU A 206 3.31 19.79 3.79
CA LEU A 206 2.12 18.93 3.94
C LEU A 206 2.53 17.45 3.90
N TRP A 207 3.45 17.08 3.03
CA TRP A 207 4.00 15.73 2.97
C TRP A 207 4.67 15.33 4.28
N GLU A 208 5.58 16.16 4.79
CA GLU A 208 6.30 15.91 6.04
C GLU A 208 5.36 15.81 7.24
N TYR A 209 4.38 16.71 7.33
CA TYR A 209 3.36 16.65 8.37
C TYR A 209 2.53 15.37 8.29
N ALA A 210 1.98 15.05 7.14
CA ALA A 210 1.19 13.84 6.94
C ALA A 210 2.00 12.58 7.24
N LEU A 211 3.26 12.53 6.80
CA LEU A 211 4.15 11.41 7.09
C LEU A 211 4.47 11.30 8.59
N SER A 212 4.60 12.41 9.31
CA SER A 212 4.87 12.41 10.74
C SER A 212 3.79 11.67 11.55
N ILE A 213 2.54 11.73 11.09
CA ILE A 213 1.40 11.03 11.70
C ILE A 213 1.24 9.57 11.22
N SER A 214 2.18 9.04 10.44
CA SER A 214 2.24 7.60 10.11
C SER A 214 2.65 6.73 11.31
N LYS A 215 3.24 7.36 12.33
CA LYS A 215 3.73 6.70 13.56
C LYS A 215 2.77 6.94 14.71
N SER A 216 2.48 5.89 15.47
CA SER A 216 1.54 5.94 16.60
C SER A 216 1.93 6.96 17.67
N ASP A 217 3.22 7.11 17.95
CA ASP A 217 3.72 8.00 19.00
C ASP A 217 3.34 9.46 18.73
N LYS A 218 3.42 9.89 17.45
CA LYS A 218 3.02 11.25 17.07
C LYS A 218 1.52 11.47 17.17
N ILE A 219 0.72 10.45 16.87
CA ILE A 219 -0.74 10.52 17.04
C ILE A 219 -1.09 10.68 18.53
N VAL A 220 -0.44 9.91 19.41
CA VAL A 220 -0.64 10.01 20.87
C VAL A 220 -0.24 11.39 21.38
N GLU A 221 0.87 11.96 20.92
CA GLU A 221 1.30 13.32 21.24
C GLU A 221 0.21 14.34 20.87
N LEU A 222 -0.28 14.31 19.62
CA LEU A 222 -1.32 15.23 19.13
C LEU A 222 -2.63 15.12 19.92
N LEU A 223 -3.05 13.89 20.27
CA LEU A 223 -4.24 13.66 21.08
C LEU A 223 -4.08 14.21 22.51
N ASN A 224 -2.87 14.16 23.07
CA ASN A 224 -2.57 14.65 24.40
C ASN A 224 -2.43 16.19 24.47
N GLU A 225 -2.12 16.86 23.36
CA GLU A 225 -1.99 18.33 23.33
C GLU A 225 -3.30 19.08 23.62
N ARG A 226 -4.45 18.41 23.68
CA ARG A 226 -5.79 18.98 23.97
C ARG A 226 -6.13 20.22 23.15
N ARG A 227 -5.53 20.40 21.99
CA ARG A 227 -5.87 21.50 21.08
C ARG A 227 -7.09 21.09 20.26
N PRO A 228 -8.05 21.98 20.02
CA PRO A 228 -9.08 21.71 19.02
C PRO A 228 -8.40 21.53 17.67
N LEU A 229 -8.80 20.49 16.95
CA LEU A 229 -8.37 20.18 15.58
C LEU A 229 -8.83 21.25 14.61
#